data_41a8580df7b88f3b4e6dd3d105b24044
#
_entry.id   41a8580df7b88f3b4e6dd3d105b24044
#
_cell.length_a   1.000
_cell.length_b   1.000
_cell.length_c   1.000
_cell.angle_alpha   90.00
_cell.angle_beta   90.00
_cell.angle_gamma   90.00
#
_symmetry.space_group_name_H-M   'P 1'
#
loop_
_entity.id
_entity.type
_entity.pdbx_description
1 polymer ?
#
loop_
_entity_poly.entity_id
_entity_poly.type
_entity_poly.pdbx_seq_one_letter_code
_entity_poly.pdbx_strand_id
1 'polypeptide(L)'
;MRSLLVAAAAISLGGLAGCKASPPGKLETKTLTFAKHHFIGNKKTKNPLPDNPDTWADGKEAFSHYCVACHGMDGQKTGVPFADHISPPIPSLASADVQSFTDGQLKWILDNGIWPSGMPGSKGTLSDDELWSIVAYMRHLPPAGSQGIPDMYTH
;
A
#
# COMPACT_ATOMS: atom_id res chain seq x y z
N MET A 1 4.15 -50.71 -23.72
CA MET A 1 3.56 -49.42 -24.12
C MET A 1 2.41 -48.97 -23.21
N ARG A 2 1.58 -49.85 -22.64
CA ARG A 2 0.48 -49.44 -21.71
C ARG A 2 0.95 -48.85 -20.37
N SER A 3 2.05 -49.35 -19.81
CA SER A 3 2.57 -48.88 -18.50
C SER A 3 3.18 -47.47 -18.53
N LEU A 4 3.74 -47.06 -19.67
CA LEU A 4 4.29 -45.70 -19.85
C LEU A 4 3.20 -44.62 -19.97
N LEU A 5 2.05 -44.94 -20.52
CA LEU A 5 0.92 -44.00 -20.63
C LEU A 5 0.24 -43.74 -19.30
N VAL A 6 0.21 -44.73 -18.39
CA VAL A 6 -0.37 -44.55 -17.03
C VAL A 6 0.54 -43.68 -16.17
N ALA A 7 1.86 -43.78 -16.29
CA ALA A 7 2.81 -42.91 -15.55
C ALA A 7 2.74 -41.45 -16.01
N ALA A 8 2.58 -41.20 -17.31
CA ALA A 8 2.43 -39.83 -17.83
C ALA A 8 1.12 -39.18 -17.41
N ALA A 9 0.02 -39.90 -17.28
CA ALA A 9 -1.26 -39.39 -16.81
C ALA A 9 -1.24 -39.04 -15.30
N ALA A 10 -0.48 -39.78 -14.47
CA ALA A 10 -0.35 -39.49 -13.04
C ALA A 10 0.44 -38.23 -12.76
N ILE A 11 1.42 -37.88 -13.61
CA ILE A 11 2.22 -36.65 -13.45
C ILE A 11 1.42 -35.40 -13.84
N SER A 12 0.49 -35.51 -14.79
CA SER A 12 -0.35 -34.38 -15.22
C SER A 12 -1.47 -34.01 -14.23
N LEU A 13 -1.91 -34.91 -13.34
CA LEU A 13 -2.91 -34.60 -12.31
C LEU A 13 -2.31 -33.97 -11.03
N GLY A 14 -1.00 -34.13 -10.80
CA GLY A 14 -0.31 -33.51 -9.64
C GLY A 14 -0.08 -32.02 -9.77
N GLY A 15 -0.18 -31.44 -10.97
CA GLY A 15 0.09 -30.02 -11.24
C GLY A 15 -1.06 -29.06 -10.93
N LEU A 16 -2.23 -29.55 -10.54
CA LEU A 16 -3.42 -28.73 -10.22
C LEU A 16 -3.66 -28.52 -8.73
N ALA A 17 -2.71 -28.91 -7.86
CA ALA A 17 -2.73 -28.48 -6.47
C ALA A 17 -2.46 -26.96 -6.45
N GLY A 18 -3.53 -26.17 -6.46
CA GLY A 18 -3.47 -24.72 -6.45
C GLY A 18 -2.49 -24.24 -5.39
N CYS A 19 -1.56 -23.37 -5.74
CA CYS A 19 -0.64 -22.72 -4.82
C CYS A 19 -1.47 -21.94 -3.80
N LYS A 20 -1.67 -22.53 -2.63
CA LYS A 20 -2.23 -21.81 -1.49
C LYS A 20 -1.14 -20.85 -1.06
N ALA A 21 -1.26 -19.57 -1.41
CA ALA A 21 -0.32 -18.54 -0.99
C ALA A 21 -0.33 -18.50 0.54
N SER A 22 0.74 -18.98 1.16
CA SER A 22 0.95 -18.78 2.60
C SER A 22 1.46 -17.37 2.83
N PRO A 23 1.08 -16.71 3.94
CA PRO A 23 1.69 -15.43 4.28
C PRO A 23 3.21 -15.58 4.38
N PRO A 24 3.98 -14.57 3.88
CA PRO A 24 5.43 -14.66 3.83
C PRO A 24 6.04 -14.86 5.23
N GLY A 25 7.06 -15.70 5.32
CA GLY A 25 7.78 -15.93 6.56
C GLY A 25 8.59 -14.69 7.00
N LYS A 26 9.03 -14.65 8.27
CA LYS A 26 9.77 -13.50 8.84
C LYS A 26 11.03 -13.12 8.04
N LEU A 27 11.74 -14.11 7.49
CA LEU A 27 12.94 -13.87 6.67
C LEU A 27 12.56 -13.30 5.30
N GLU A 28 11.53 -13.85 4.68
CA GLU A 28 11.00 -13.39 3.41
C GLU A 28 10.46 -11.96 3.53
N THR A 29 9.73 -11.64 4.60
CA THR A 29 9.28 -10.29 4.90
C THR A 29 10.45 -9.32 5.02
N LYS A 30 11.53 -9.69 5.74
CA LYS A 30 12.72 -8.83 5.89
C LYS A 30 13.44 -8.58 4.56
N THR A 31 13.59 -9.62 3.72
CA THR A 31 14.22 -9.48 2.40
C THR A 31 13.36 -8.63 1.45
N LEU A 32 12.05 -8.81 1.46
CA LEU A 32 11.13 -8.00 0.68
C LEU A 32 11.12 -6.53 1.12
N THR A 33 11.11 -6.26 2.43
CA THR A 33 11.18 -4.89 2.96
C THR A 33 12.51 -4.23 2.57
N PHE A 34 13.64 -4.94 2.74
CA PHE A 34 14.94 -4.42 2.29
C PHE A 34 14.97 -4.12 0.79
N ALA A 35 14.45 -5.02 -0.04
CA ALA A 35 14.36 -4.83 -1.48
C ALA A 35 13.49 -3.61 -1.84
N LYS A 36 12.31 -3.47 -1.24
CA LYS A 36 11.43 -2.30 -1.43
C LYS A 36 12.17 -0.99 -1.13
N HIS A 37 12.82 -0.89 0.04
CA HIS A 37 13.60 0.29 0.42
C HIS A 37 14.79 0.57 -0.49
N HIS A 38 15.31 -0.43 -1.19
CA HIS A 38 16.43 -0.25 -2.11
C HIS A 38 15.98 0.18 -3.50
N PHE A 39 14.86 -0.35 -4.00
CA PHE A 39 14.36 -0.11 -5.35
C PHE A 39 13.42 1.10 -5.46
N ILE A 40 12.77 1.53 -4.38
CA ILE A 40 11.96 2.75 -4.39
C ILE A 40 12.89 3.96 -4.40
N GLY A 41 12.72 4.81 -5.44
CA GLY A 41 13.56 5.97 -5.69
C GLY A 41 13.43 7.09 -4.64
N ASN A 42 14.16 8.18 -4.85
CA ASN A 42 14.08 9.42 -4.08
C ASN A 42 14.41 9.33 -2.57
N LYS A 43 15.12 8.29 -2.13
CA LYS A 43 15.41 8.04 -0.72
C LYS A 43 16.02 9.24 0.05
N LYS A 44 16.78 10.09 -0.64
CA LYS A 44 17.48 11.24 -0.04
C LYS A 44 16.66 12.52 -0.08
N THR A 45 15.57 12.56 -0.82
CA THR A 45 14.72 13.74 -0.95
C THR A 45 13.93 13.91 0.34
N LYS A 46 13.95 15.12 0.87
CA LYS A 46 13.16 15.50 2.04
C LYS A 46 11.91 16.24 1.60
N ASN A 47 10.87 16.23 2.41
CA ASN A 47 9.70 17.05 2.21
C ASN A 47 10.13 18.54 2.22
N PRO A 48 9.86 19.30 1.16
CA PRO A 48 10.19 20.73 1.12
C PRO A 48 9.21 21.60 1.91
N LEU A 49 8.01 21.09 2.22
CA LEU A 49 7.00 21.81 2.96
C LEU A 49 7.32 21.82 4.46
N PRO A 50 6.90 22.86 5.19
CA PRO A 50 7.07 22.92 6.63
C PRO A 50 6.23 21.84 7.33
N ASP A 51 6.78 21.23 8.35
CA ASP A 51 6.07 20.27 9.19
C ASP A 51 5.25 21.00 10.26
N ASN A 52 4.02 21.38 9.91
CA ASN A 52 3.11 22.14 10.74
C ASN A 52 1.64 21.77 10.52
N PRO A 53 0.72 22.20 11.42
CA PRO A 53 -0.70 21.85 11.32
C PRO A 53 -1.38 22.27 10.01
N ASP A 54 -0.97 23.37 9.39
CA ASP A 54 -1.58 23.84 8.13
C ASP A 54 -1.23 22.87 7.00
N THR A 55 0.04 22.49 6.87
CA THR A 55 0.47 21.46 5.89
C THR A 55 -0.21 20.13 6.12
N TRP A 56 -0.43 19.72 7.38
CA TRP A 56 -1.15 18.46 7.66
C TRP A 56 -2.63 18.57 7.30
N ALA A 57 -3.26 19.74 7.50
CA ALA A 57 -4.65 19.98 7.12
C ALA A 57 -4.84 19.91 5.60
N ASP A 58 -3.94 20.55 4.82
CA ASP A 58 -3.95 20.48 3.36
C ASP A 58 -3.76 19.03 2.89
N GLY A 59 -2.83 18.30 3.51
CA GLY A 59 -2.60 16.89 3.21
C GLY A 59 -3.79 16.01 3.56
N LYS A 60 -4.48 16.28 4.67
CA LYS A 60 -5.71 15.58 5.06
C LYS A 60 -6.83 15.85 4.05
N GLU A 61 -6.97 17.08 3.61
CA GLU A 61 -7.98 17.44 2.59
C GLU A 61 -7.75 16.67 1.29
N ALA A 62 -6.54 16.75 0.73
CA ALA A 62 -6.19 16.01 -0.47
C ALA A 62 -6.36 14.49 -0.28
N PHE A 63 -5.92 13.93 0.85
CA PHE A 63 -6.09 12.53 1.20
C PHE A 63 -7.56 12.13 1.23
N SER A 64 -8.44 12.97 1.77
CA SER A 64 -9.87 12.70 1.88
C SER A 64 -10.57 12.55 0.53
N HIS A 65 -10.07 13.20 -0.50
CA HIS A 65 -10.63 13.14 -1.85
C HIS A 65 -10.10 11.97 -2.68
N TYR A 66 -8.86 11.57 -2.48
CA TYR A 66 -8.19 10.65 -3.43
C TYR A 66 -7.80 9.29 -2.81
N CYS A 67 -7.68 9.19 -1.49
CA CYS A 67 -7.04 8.03 -0.84
C CYS A 67 -7.98 7.21 0.03
N VAL A 68 -9.03 7.82 0.59
CA VAL A 68 -9.90 7.19 1.61
C VAL A 68 -10.65 5.97 1.12
N ALA A 69 -10.97 5.89 -0.17
CA ALA A 69 -11.64 4.72 -0.75
C ALA A 69 -10.87 3.42 -0.52
N CYS A 70 -9.55 3.49 -0.49
CA CYS A 70 -8.69 2.31 -0.27
C CYS A 70 -8.05 2.28 1.12
N HIS A 71 -7.70 3.45 1.66
CA HIS A 71 -6.94 3.54 2.90
C HIS A 71 -7.77 3.85 4.15
N GLY A 72 -9.08 4.10 3.99
CA GLY A 72 -9.96 4.53 5.09
C GLY A 72 -9.73 5.99 5.49
N MET A 73 -10.64 6.56 6.27
CA MET A 73 -10.58 7.96 6.71
C MET A 73 -9.37 8.26 7.59
N ASP A 74 -8.84 7.26 8.27
CA ASP A 74 -7.71 7.32 9.19
C ASP A 74 -6.37 6.86 8.57
N GLY A 75 -6.37 6.48 7.29
CA GLY A 75 -5.20 5.90 6.63
C GLY A 75 -4.86 4.48 7.10
N GLN A 76 -5.71 3.85 7.91
CA GLN A 76 -5.48 2.54 8.52
C GLN A 76 -6.48 1.49 8.04
N LYS A 77 -7.11 1.76 6.88
CA LYS A 77 -8.11 0.91 6.21
C LYS A 77 -9.36 0.60 7.05
N THR A 78 -9.64 1.40 8.08
CA THR A 78 -10.84 1.21 8.91
C THR A 78 -12.10 1.30 8.05
N GLY A 79 -12.93 0.25 8.10
CA GLY A 79 -14.20 0.17 7.37
C GLY A 79 -14.08 -0.04 5.87
N VAL A 80 -12.89 -0.33 5.33
CA VAL A 80 -12.70 -0.66 3.91
C VAL A 80 -12.90 -2.17 3.71
N PRO A 81 -14.01 -2.62 3.10
CA PRO A 81 -14.42 -4.02 3.16
C PRO A 81 -13.52 -4.98 2.37
N PHE A 82 -12.80 -4.48 1.38
CA PHE A 82 -11.93 -5.30 0.52
C PHE A 82 -10.45 -5.23 0.89
N ALA A 83 -10.06 -4.36 1.83
CA ALA A 83 -8.65 -4.05 2.09
C ALA A 83 -7.79 -5.28 2.43
N ASP A 84 -8.36 -6.26 3.13
CA ASP A 84 -7.67 -7.49 3.52
C ASP A 84 -7.90 -8.66 2.53
N HIS A 85 -8.77 -8.47 1.53
CA HIS A 85 -9.18 -9.51 0.59
C HIS A 85 -8.52 -9.41 -0.78
N ILE A 86 -7.83 -8.32 -1.07
CA ILE A 86 -7.04 -8.17 -2.30
C ILE A 86 -5.61 -8.67 -2.09
N SER A 87 -4.88 -8.89 -3.19
CA SER A 87 -3.50 -9.39 -3.14
C SER A 87 -2.56 -8.47 -3.93
N PRO A 88 -1.58 -7.86 -3.26
CA PRO A 88 -1.35 -7.85 -1.81
C PRO A 88 -2.42 -7.06 -1.06
N PRO A 89 -2.66 -7.34 0.23
CA PRO A 89 -3.62 -6.57 1.02
C PRO A 89 -3.14 -5.12 1.22
N ILE A 90 -4.09 -4.20 1.36
CA ILE A 90 -3.77 -2.79 1.62
C ILE A 90 -3.13 -2.66 3.00
N PRO A 91 -1.93 -2.10 3.13
CA PRO A 91 -1.30 -1.91 4.43
C PRO A 91 -1.96 -0.77 5.21
N SER A 92 -1.95 -0.83 6.54
CA SER A 92 -2.12 0.37 7.35
C SER A 92 -0.97 1.33 7.08
N LEU A 93 -1.27 2.58 6.74
CA LEU A 93 -0.25 3.61 6.50
C LEU A 93 0.49 4.00 7.79
N ALA A 94 -0.11 3.73 8.97
CA ALA A 94 0.54 3.91 10.27
C ALA A 94 1.45 2.73 10.67
N SER A 95 1.50 1.66 9.87
CA SER A 95 2.36 0.50 10.18
C SER A 95 3.85 0.86 10.19
N ALA A 96 4.62 0.19 11.03
CA ALA A 96 6.07 0.40 11.12
C ALA A 96 6.77 0.18 9.75
N ASP A 97 6.27 -0.73 8.92
CA ASP A 97 6.82 -0.98 7.57
C ASP A 97 6.63 0.26 6.69
N VAL A 98 5.43 0.84 6.62
CA VAL A 98 5.16 2.05 5.83
C VAL A 98 5.89 3.25 6.41
N GLN A 99 5.87 3.43 7.74
CA GLN A 99 6.51 4.56 8.40
C GLN A 99 8.05 4.52 8.33
N SER A 100 8.65 3.38 7.98
CA SER A 100 10.09 3.24 7.77
C SER A 100 10.59 3.80 6.43
N PHE A 101 9.70 4.04 5.45
CA PHE A 101 10.07 4.74 4.22
C PHE A 101 10.40 6.20 4.50
N THR A 102 11.38 6.75 3.77
CA THR A 102 11.66 8.20 3.81
C THR A 102 10.54 8.98 3.12
N ASP A 103 10.45 10.28 3.40
CA ASP A 103 9.43 11.14 2.76
C ASP A 103 9.55 11.13 1.23
N GLY A 104 10.79 11.18 0.73
CA GLY A 104 11.03 11.09 -0.70
C GLY A 104 10.58 9.75 -1.30
N GLN A 105 10.69 8.65 -0.55
CA GLN A 105 10.20 7.35 -0.98
C GLN A 105 8.67 7.29 -0.98
N LEU A 106 8.02 7.84 0.04
CA LEU A 106 6.56 7.96 0.10
C LEU A 106 6.05 8.84 -1.05
N LYS A 107 6.69 9.99 -1.30
CA LYS A 107 6.37 10.85 -2.45
C LYS A 107 6.51 10.11 -3.77
N TRP A 108 7.60 9.35 -3.94
CA TRP A 108 7.80 8.55 -5.15
C TRP A 108 6.68 7.50 -5.35
N ILE A 109 6.23 6.87 -4.25
CA ILE A 109 5.10 5.93 -4.29
C ILE A 109 3.82 6.66 -4.71
N LEU A 110 3.55 7.84 -4.16
CA LEU A 110 2.39 8.65 -4.55
C LEU A 110 2.45 9.08 -6.02
N ASP A 111 3.63 9.45 -6.51
CA ASP A 111 3.83 9.82 -7.91
C ASP A 111 3.55 8.67 -8.88
N ASN A 112 4.09 7.50 -8.59
CA ASN A 112 4.18 6.40 -9.56
C ASN A 112 3.18 5.26 -9.28
N GLY A 113 2.60 5.21 -8.09
CA GLY A 113 1.81 4.07 -7.65
C GLY A 113 2.66 2.84 -7.36
N ILE A 114 1.99 1.73 -7.11
CA ILE A 114 2.63 0.42 -6.88
C ILE A 114 1.98 -0.62 -7.80
N TRP A 115 2.67 -0.95 -8.88
CA TRP A 115 2.24 -2.05 -9.73
C TRP A 115 2.85 -3.37 -9.20
N PRO A 116 2.12 -4.49 -9.12
CA PRO A 116 0.74 -4.74 -9.56
C PRO A 116 -0.32 -4.65 -8.44
N SER A 117 -0.07 -3.89 -7.34
CA SER A 117 -0.98 -3.83 -6.18
C SER A 117 -2.30 -3.11 -6.47
N GLY A 118 -2.42 -2.43 -7.61
CA GLY A 118 -3.60 -1.63 -7.94
C GLY A 118 -3.59 -0.22 -7.35
N MET A 119 -2.57 0.18 -6.57
CA MET A 119 -2.42 1.56 -6.13
C MET A 119 -2.00 2.44 -7.32
N PRO A 120 -2.83 3.40 -7.77
CA PRO A 120 -2.50 4.26 -8.90
C PRO A 120 -1.45 5.29 -8.53
N GLY A 121 -0.68 5.76 -9.52
CA GLY A 121 0.13 6.96 -9.39
C GLY A 121 -0.73 8.22 -9.55
N SER A 122 -0.39 9.26 -8.81
CA SER A 122 -1.12 10.54 -8.80
C SER A 122 -0.36 11.68 -9.48
N LYS A 123 0.81 11.41 -10.06
CA LYS A 123 1.57 12.41 -10.80
C LYS A 123 0.76 12.94 -11.99
N GLY A 124 0.60 14.26 -12.03
CA GLY A 124 -0.21 14.93 -13.07
C GLY A 124 -1.71 15.00 -12.75
N THR A 125 -2.19 14.30 -11.74
CA THR A 125 -3.54 14.44 -11.18
C THR A 125 -3.53 15.40 -9.99
N LEU A 126 -2.54 15.27 -9.12
CA LEU A 126 -2.27 16.14 -7.98
C LEU A 126 -1.02 16.97 -8.24
N SER A 127 -0.99 18.16 -7.70
CA SER A 127 0.20 19.01 -7.69
C SER A 127 1.29 18.43 -6.78
N ASP A 128 2.54 18.88 -6.97
CA ASP A 128 3.64 18.48 -6.12
C ASP A 128 3.41 18.86 -4.65
N ASP A 129 2.85 20.04 -4.39
CA ASP A 129 2.57 20.51 -3.03
C ASP A 129 1.48 19.65 -2.36
N GLU A 130 0.40 19.29 -3.06
CA GLU A 130 -0.62 18.36 -2.55
C GLU A 130 -0.01 16.99 -2.21
N LEU A 131 0.86 16.46 -3.07
CA LEU A 131 1.51 15.18 -2.81
C LEU A 131 2.48 15.24 -1.63
N TRP A 132 3.20 16.34 -1.44
CA TRP A 132 4.08 16.54 -0.28
C TRP A 132 3.29 16.77 1.01
N SER A 133 2.15 17.48 0.94
CA SER A 133 1.27 17.66 2.11
C SER A 133 0.62 16.33 2.52
N ILE A 134 0.26 15.46 1.56
CA ILE A 134 -0.19 14.09 1.86
C ILE A 134 0.91 13.30 2.60
N VAL A 135 2.17 13.40 2.18
CA VAL A 135 3.29 12.76 2.90
C VAL A 135 3.39 13.29 4.33
N ALA A 136 3.29 14.61 4.52
CA ALA A 136 3.28 15.21 5.86
C ALA A 136 2.11 14.69 6.71
N TYR A 137 0.89 14.65 6.16
CA TYR A 137 -0.28 14.09 6.84
C TYR A 137 -0.09 12.61 7.21
N MET A 138 0.51 11.79 6.33
CA MET A 138 0.80 10.37 6.63
C MET A 138 1.73 10.18 7.83
N ARG A 139 2.52 11.18 8.22
CA ARG A 139 3.33 11.15 9.46
C ARG A 139 2.52 11.45 10.72
N HIS A 140 1.33 12.04 10.55
CA HIS A 140 0.47 12.54 11.64
C HIS A 140 -0.93 11.91 11.59
N LEU A 141 -1.05 10.67 11.14
CA LEU A 141 -2.34 9.96 11.03
C LEU A 141 -3.04 9.87 12.38
N PRO A 142 -4.37 10.02 12.40
CA PRO A 142 -5.15 9.87 13.61
C PRO A 142 -5.18 8.41 14.09
N PRO A 143 -5.57 8.16 15.37
CA PRO A 143 -5.75 6.80 15.87
C PRO A 143 -6.73 5.97 15.01
N ALA A 144 -6.48 4.67 14.91
CA ALA A 144 -7.33 3.75 14.14
C ALA A 144 -8.80 3.84 14.59
N GLY A 145 -9.71 3.96 13.63
CA GLY A 145 -11.15 4.05 13.87
C GLY A 145 -11.66 5.41 14.33
N SER A 146 -10.78 6.36 14.69
CA SER A 146 -11.19 7.66 15.26
C SER A 146 -11.90 8.58 14.26
N GLN A 147 -11.77 8.32 12.97
CA GLN A 147 -12.38 9.12 11.90
C GLN A 147 -13.64 8.46 11.29
N GLY A 148 -14.06 7.32 11.83
CA GLY A 148 -15.21 6.58 11.31
C GLY A 148 -14.91 5.79 10.03
N ILE A 149 -15.98 5.38 9.37
CA ILE A 149 -15.96 4.60 8.13
C ILE A 149 -16.22 5.57 6.96
N PRO A 150 -15.56 5.41 5.81
CA PRO A 150 -15.87 6.22 4.63
C PRO A 150 -17.35 6.12 4.24
N ASP A 151 -17.99 7.25 3.94
CA ASP A 151 -19.43 7.33 3.65
C ASP A 151 -19.88 6.36 2.55
N MET A 152 -19.04 6.10 1.57
CA MET A 152 -19.30 5.15 0.49
C MET A 152 -19.48 3.70 0.96
N TYR A 153 -19.15 3.36 2.21
CA TYR A 153 -19.25 2.02 2.81
C TYR A 153 -20.24 1.93 3.96
N THR A 154 -21.02 2.99 4.24
CA THR A 154 -21.96 3.04 5.38
C THR A 154 -23.37 2.55 5.03
N HIS A 155 -23.56 1.81 3.94
CA HIS A 155 -24.88 1.30 3.48
C HIS A 155 -25.15 -0.10 3.92
#